data_7126759ffb5224a058cc50076b38eb45
#
_entry.id   7126759ffb5224a058cc50076b38eb45
#
_cell.length_a   1.000
_cell.length_b   1.000
_cell.length_c   1.000
_cell.angle_alpha   90.00
_cell.angle_beta   90.00
_cell.angle_gamma   90.00
#
_symmetry.space_group_name_H-M   'P 1'
#
loop_
_entity.id
_entity.type
_entity.pdbx_description
1 polymer ?
#
loop_
_entity_poly.entity_id
_entity_poly.type
_entity_poly.pdbx_seq_one_letter_code
_entity_poly.pdbx_strand_id
1 'polypeptide(L)'
;MKEKKIAVFFDCENISANHVPSIFDELANYGEVIIKQSFKDWCSSNNKSWNQELHEEFAIEPIQVFKSKSAKNSSDLRIQRAVMEIMNKKNIDIIVLVSSDSDFRDLAMSIRADNFEAIGFGESKTPKSLKHAYSIFIELPIKKELEKNS
;
A
#
# COMPACT_ATOMS: atom_id res chain seq x y z
N MET A 1 16.28 -18.44 10.86
CA MET A 1 15.43 -18.16 9.70
C MET A 1 15.48 -16.68 9.36
N LYS A 2 15.52 -16.39 8.07
CA LYS A 2 15.61 -15.04 7.60
C LYS A 2 14.24 -14.34 7.68
N GLU A 3 14.18 -13.19 8.31
CA GLU A 3 12.97 -12.37 8.32
C GLU A 3 12.63 -11.90 6.92
N LYS A 4 11.35 -11.97 6.55
CA LYS A 4 10.90 -11.52 5.24
C LYS A 4 10.98 -9.99 5.13
N LYS A 5 11.34 -9.52 3.94
CA LYS A 5 11.46 -8.09 3.65
C LYS A 5 10.22 -7.59 2.92
N ILE A 6 9.71 -6.46 3.35
CA ILE A 6 8.44 -5.89 2.89
C ILE A 6 8.65 -4.54 2.25
N ALA A 7 7.97 -4.31 1.12
CA ALA A 7 7.81 -3.00 0.52
C ALA A 7 6.34 -2.60 0.57
N VAL A 8 6.02 -1.41 1.09
CA VAL A 8 4.66 -0.91 1.18
C VAL A 8 4.46 0.34 0.33
N PHE A 9 3.36 0.36 -0.40
CA PHE A 9 2.98 1.42 -1.34
C PHE A 9 1.60 1.95 -0.97
N PHE A 10 1.53 3.23 -0.60
CA PHE A 10 0.29 3.87 -0.14
C PHE A 10 -0.34 4.70 -1.26
N ASP A 11 -1.59 4.40 -1.59
CA ASP A 11 -2.41 5.19 -2.50
C ASP A 11 -3.10 6.30 -1.70
N CYS A 12 -2.40 7.41 -1.51
CA CYS A 12 -2.80 8.47 -0.57
C CYS A 12 -4.03 9.26 -1.01
N GLU A 13 -4.42 9.18 -2.26
CA GLU A 13 -5.64 9.84 -2.73
C GLU A 13 -6.90 9.08 -2.33
N ASN A 14 -6.77 7.77 -2.08
CA ASN A 14 -7.90 6.89 -1.82
C ASN A 14 -7.90 6.26 -0.42
N ILE A 15 -6.85 6.49 0.37
CA ILE A 15 -6.73 5.91 1.72
C ILE A 15 -6.39 7.02 2.72
N SER A 16 -7.06 7.01 3.87
CA SER A 16 -6.80 7.96 4.95
C SER A 16 -5.48 7.67 5.65
N ALA A 17 -4.73 8.72 5.96
CA ALA A 17 -3.49 8.61 6.72
C ALA A 17 -3.72 8.11 8.16
N ASN A 18 -4.96 8.18 8.65
CA ASN A 18 -5.30 7.68 10.00
C ASN A 18 -5.02 6.20 10.18
N HIS A 19 -4.96 5.44 9.10
CA HIS A 19 -4.71 3.99 9.16
C HIS A 19 -3.22 3.64 9.24
N VAL A 20 -2.32 4.60 9.03
CA VAL A 20 -0.88 4.31 8.91
C VAL A 20 -0.29 3.60 10.13
N PRO A 21 -0.54 4.07 11.39
CA PRO A 21 0.03 3.37 12.54
C PRO A 21 -0.41 1.92 12.63
N SER A 22 -1.69 1.64 12.43
CA SER A 22 -2.22 0.28 12.54
C SER A 22 -1.71 -0.61 11.40
N ILE A 23 -1.48 -0.06 10.22
CA ILE A 23 -0.91 -0.81 9.10
C ILE A 23 0.51 -1.27 9.44
N PHE A 24 1.35 -0.39 9.96
CA PHE A 24 2.71 -0.77 10.34
C PHE A 24 2.72 -1.78 11.50
N ASP A 25 1.81 -1.63 12.47
CA ASP A 25 1.68 -2.60 13.54
C ASP A 25 1.32 -3.99 12.99
N GLU A 26 0.41 -4.04 12.03
CA GLU A 26 0.00 -5.29 11.42
C GLU A 26 1.15 -5.91 10.61
N LEU A 27 1.87 -5.10 9.82
CA LEU A 27 2.96 -5.59 8.98
C LEU A 27 4.12 -6.18 9.79
N ALA A 28 4.30 -5.74 11.03
CA ALA A 28 5.31 -6.31 11.92
C ALA A 28 5.10 -7.82 12.15
N ASN A 29 3.88 -8.32 11.97
CA ASN A 29 3.57 -9.75 12.07
C ASN A 29 4.06 -10.56 10.87
N TYR A 30 4.41 -9.90 9.78
CA TYR A 30 4.77 -10.57 8.52
C TYR A 30 6.24 -10.45 8.17
N GLY A 31 6.93 -9.44 8.67
CA GLY A 31 8.34 -9.23 8.37
C GLY A 31 8.81 -7.82 8.70
N GLU A 32 9.92 -7.45 8.08
CA GLU A 32 10.53 -6.13 8.25
C GLU A 32 10.20 -5.24 7.05
N VAL A 33 9.60 -4.07 7.30
CA VAL A 33 9.28 -3.11 6.24
C VAL A 33 10.52 -2.27 5.94
N ILE A 34 11.10 -2.47 4.76
CA ILE A 34 12.33 -1.77 4.37
C ILE A 34 12.11 -0.71 3.28
N ILE A 35 10.98 -0.75 2.58
CA ILE A 35 10.62 0.26 1.58
C ILE A 35 9.23 0.76 1.89
N LYS A 36 9.08 2.09 1.99
CA LYS A 36 7.82 2.74 2.35
C LYS A 36 7.64 3.95 1.43
N GLN A 37 6.66 3.89 0.55
CA GLN A 37 6.43 4.96 -0.42
C GLN A 37 4.98 5.40 -0.42
N SER A 38 4.76 6.71 -0.47
CA SER A 38 3.43 7.31 -0.50
C SER A 38 3.24 8.07 -1.81
N PHE A 39 2.10 7.84 -2.46
CA PHE A 39 1.83 8.33 -3.81
C PHE A 39 0.67 9.31 -3.82
N LYS A 40 0.94 10.54 -4.22
CA LYS A 40 -0.05 11.59 -4.29
C LYS A 40 0.48 12.74 -5.15
N ASP A 41 -0.40 13.62 -5.60
CA ASP A 41 0.01 14.93 -6.11
C ASP A 41 0.31 15.84 -4.91
N TRP A 42 1.58 15.87 -4.52
CA TRP A 42 2.04 16.62 -3.34
C TRP A 42 2.05 18.13 -3.57
N CYS A 43 1.87 18.58 -4.82
CA CYS A 43 1.74 20.00 -5.15
C CYS A 43 0.33 20.52 -4.90
N SER A 44 -0.63 19.62 -4.67
CA SER A 44 -2.01 19.97 -4.36
C SER A 44 -2.12 20.55 -2.95
N SER A 45 -3.09 21.43 -2.72
CA SER A 45 -3.34 22.05 -1.42
C SER A 45 -4.02 21.14 -0.41
N ASN A 46 -4.40 19.90 -0.80
CA ASN A 46 -5.20 18.99 0.02
C ASN A 46 -4.36 17.91 0.72
N ASN A 47 -3.26 18.30 1.39
CA ASN A 47 -2.36 17.35 2.04
C ASN A 47 -2.44 17.34 3.56
N LYS A 48 -3.64 17.62 4.13
CA LYS A 48 -3.77 17.83 5.58
C LYS A 48 -3.42 16.61 6.43
N SER A 49 -3.83 15.41 6.02
CA SER A 49 -3.61 14.20 6.81
C SER A 49 -2.30 13.50 6.45
N TRP A 50 -1.94 13.48 5.18
CA TRP A 50 -0.65 12.95 4.72
C TRP A 50 0.40 14.06 4.79
N ASN A 51 0.73 14.50 6.00
CA ASN A 51 1.58 15.65 6.24
C ASN A 51 3.04 15.28 6.44
N GLN A 52 3.89 16.29 6.57
CA GLN A 52 5.33 16.11 6.76
C GLN A 52 5.63 15.34 8.04
N GLU A 53 4.92 15.64 9.14
CA GLU A 53 5.15 14.98 10.42
C GLU A 53 4.94 13.46 10.33
N LEU A 54 3.89 13.04 9.63
CA LEU A 54 3.60 11.62 9.43
C LEU A 54 4.72 10.94 8.66
N HIS A 55 5.17 11.57 7.58
CA HIS A 55 6.25 11.03 6.76
C HIS A 55 7.55 10.91 7.53
N GLU A 56 7.86 11.90 8.36
CA GLU A 56 9.07 11.86 9.20
C GLU A 56 8.97 10.80 10.28
N GLU A 57 7.81 10.70 10.93
CA GLU A 57 7.62 9.75 12.02
C GLU A 57 7.80 8.30 11.55
N PHE A 58 7.23 7.94 10.40
CA PHE A 58 7.25 6.57 9.89
C PHE A 58 8.31 6.33 8.82
N ALA A 59 9.12 7.33 8.52
CA ALA A 59 10.16 7.26 7.49
C ALA A 59 9.60 6.83 6.12
N ILE A 60 8.51 7.49 5.70
CA ILE A 60 7.87 7.22 4.42
C ILE A 60 8.41 8.21 3.38
N GLU A 61 8.76 7.68 2.21
CA GLU A 61 9.24 8.50 1.10
C GLU A 61 8.05 8.95 0.23
N PRO A 62 7.76 10.26 0.14
CA PRO A 62 6.70 10.74 -0.75
C PRO A 62 7.16 10.69 -2.20
N ILE A 63 6.31 10.15 -3.05
CA ILE A 63 6.55 10.06 -4.49
C ILE A 63 5.53 10.94 -5.19
N GLN A 64 5.99 11.85 -6.05
CA GLN A 64 5.13 12.77 -6.78
C GLN A 64 4.40 12.03 -7.91
N VAL A 65 3.09 12.24 -7.96
CA VAL A 65 2.25 11.79 -9.08
C VAL A 65 1.87 13.01 -9.90
N PHE A 66 2.33 13.06 -11.14
CA PHE A 66 1.96 14.11 -12.08
C PHE A 66 0.67 13.71 -12.79
N LYS A 67 -0.39 14.49 -12.56
CA LYS A 67 -1.69 14.22 -13.17
C LYS A 67 -1.75 14.81 -14.57
N SER A 68 -2.00 13.95 -15.55
CA SER A 68 -2.28 14.37 -16.93
C SER A 68 -3.77 14.69 -17.04
N LYS A 69 -4.10 15.69 -17.85
CA LYS A 69 -5.52 16.06 -18.11
C LYS A 69 -6.31 14.91 -18.74
N SER A 70 -5.65 13.99 -19.42
CA SER A 70 -6.27 12.88 -20.11
C SER A 70 -6.21 11.56 -19.34
N ALA A 71 -5.41 11.47 -18.26
CA ALA A 71 -5.24 10.23 -17.52
C ALA A 71 -6.02 10.27 -16.22
N LYS A 72 -7.05 9.43 -16.10
CA LYS A 72 -7.88 9.32 -14.91
C LYS A 72 -7.24 8.50 -13.80
N ASN A 73 -6.23 7.69 -14.14
CA ASN A 73 -5.61 6.72 -13.23
C ASN A 73 -4.09 6.93 -13.10
N SER A 74 -3.66 8.19 -13.04
CA SER A 74 -2.23 8.54 -12.96
C SER A 74 -1.54 7.92 -11.75
N SER A 75 -2.22 7.89 -10.59
CA SER A 75 -1.67 7.30 -9.37
C SER A 75 -1.45 5.81 -9.53
N ASP A 76 -2.40 5.10 -10.12
CA ASP A 76 -2.32 3.65 -10.32
C ASP A 76 -1.12 3.28 -11.19
N LEU A 77 -0.95 4.00 -12.29
CA LEU A 77 0.16 3.75 -13.22
C LEU A 77 1.51 4.05 -12.57
N ARG A 78 1.59 5.09 -11.77
CA ARG A 78 2.84 5.44 -11.08
C ARG A 78 3.20 4.40 -10.02
N ILE A 79 2.20 3.91 -9.28
CA ILE A 79 2.39 2.85 -8.28
C ILE A 79 2.82 1.56 -8.99
N GLN A 80 2.15 1.18 -10.08
CA GLN A 80 2.52 -0.01 -10.84
C GLN A 80 3.99 0.03 -11.28
N ARG A 81 4.43 1.18 -11.77
CA ARG A 81 5.82 1.37 -12.20
C ARG A 81 6.79 1.18 -11.04
N ALA A 82 6.48 1.78 -9.88
CA ALA A 82 7.32 1.67 -8.69
C ALA A 82 7.39 0.22 -8.20
N VAL A 83 6.26 -0.49 -8.20
CA VAL A 83 6.21 -1.90 -7.80
C VAL A 83 7.08 -2.75 -8.72
N MET A 84 6.97 -2.55 -10.03
CA MET A 84 7.74 -3.32 -10.99
C MET A 84 9.24 -3.09 -10.84
N GLU A 85 9.67 -1.86 -10.56
CA GLU A 85 11.07 -1.54 -10.29
C GLU A 85 11.59 -2.31 -9.07
N ILE A 86 10.78 -2.37 -8.00
CA ILE A 86 11.14 -3.10 -6.78
C ILE A 86 11.19 -4.60 -7.04
N MET A 87 10.24 -5.14 -7.79
CA MET A 87 10.22 -6.57 -8.13
C MET A 87 11.48 -6.98 -8.88
N ASN A 88 11.96 -6.11 -9.79
CA ASN A 88 13.15 -6.39 -10.57
C ASN A 88 14.43 -6.46 -9.73
N LYS A 89 14.48 -5.78 -8.60
CA LYS A 89 15.63 -5.82 -7.69
C LYS A 89 15.75 -7.12 -6.90
N LYS A 90 14.67 -7.87 -6.77
CA LYS A 90 14.59 -9.19 -6.13
C LYS A 90 15.11 -9.24 -4.68
N ASN A 91 15.06 -8.12 -3.97
CA ASN A 91 15.47 -8.07 -2.55
C ASN A 91 14.27 -7.94 -1.60
N ILE A 92 13.06 -8.13 -2.10
CA ILE A 92 11.81 -8.02 -1.37
C ILE A 92 11.07 -9.36 -1.46
N ASP A 93 10.42 -9.76 -0.38
CA ASP A 93 9.61 -10.99 -0.34
C ASP A 93 8.11 -10.69 -0.42
N ILE A 94 7.68 -9.57 0.16
CA ILE A 94 6.28 -9.21 0.26
C ILE A 94 6.06 -7.81 -0.29
N ILE A 95 5.08 -7.67 -1.17
CA ILE A 95 4.66 -6.38 -1.70
C ILE A 95 3.29 -6.06 -1.13
N VAL A 96 3.16 -4.88 -0.52
CA VAL A 96 1.94 -4.43 0.13
C VAL A 96 1.37 -3.23 -0.63
N LEU A 97 0.12 -3.36 -1.06
CA LEU A 97 -0.61 -2.27 -1.70
C LEU A 97 -1.73 -1.80 -0.78
N VAL A 98 -1.73 -0.51 -0.46
CA VAL A 98 -2.74 0.08 0.43
C VAL A 98 -3.68 0.92 -0.43
N SER A 99 -4.76 0.30 -0.89
CA SER A 99 -5.78 0.94 -1.73
C SER A 99 -7.01 0.04 -1.86
N SER A 100 -8.19 0.67 -1.99
CA SER A 100 -9.43 -0.03 -2.28
C SER A 100 -9.76 -0.03 -3.77
N ASP A 101 -8.88 0.49 -4.61
CA ASP A 101 -9.12 0.65 -6.04
C ASP A 101 -8.98 -0.67 -6.78
N SER A 102 -10.06 -1.10 -7.45
CA SER A 102 -10.10 -2.35 -8.21
C SER A 102 -9.13 -2.38 -9.40
N ASP A 103 -8.62 -1.22 -9.82
CA ASP A 103 -7.63 -1.15 -10.89
C ASP A 103 -6.30 -1.81 -10.50
N PHE A 104 -6.08 -2.08 -9.21
CA PHE A 104 -4.89 -2.80 -8.75
C PHE A 104 -5.03 -4.32 -8.80
N ARG A 105 -6.18 -4.83 -9.23
CA ARG A 105 -6.40 -6.28 -9.29
C ARG A 105 -5.36 -7.00 -10.15
N ASP A 106 -5.14 -6.50 -11.37
CA ASP A 106 -4.19 -7.13 -12.28
C ASP A 106 -2.75 -7.05 -11.76
N LEU A 107 -2.40 -5.94 -11.12
CA LEU A 107 -1.08 -5.81 -10.50
C LEU A 107 -0.88 -6.82 -9.38
N ALA A 108 -1.88 -6.99 -8.51
CA ALA A 108 -1.82 -7.97 -7.42
C ALA A 108 -1.62 -9.39 -7.98
N MET A 109 -2.35 -9.73 -9.04
CA MET A 109 -2.20 -11.03 -9.69
C MET A 109 -0.81 -11.23 -10.29
N SER A 110 -0.24 -10.18 -10.91
CA SER A 110 1.10 -10.22 -11.49
C SER A 110 2.18 -10.39 -10.42
N ILE A 111 2.01 -9.73 -9.28
CA ILE A 111 2.93 -9.86 -8.14
C ILE A 111 2.99 -11.32 -7.68
N ARG A 112 1.84 -11.94 -7.52
CA ARG A 112 1.76 -13.34 -7.08
C ARG A 112 2.29 -14.31 -8.13
N ALA A 113 2.00 -14.03 -9.41
CA ALA A 113 2.49 -14.86 -10.52
C ALA A 113 4.02 -14.87 -10.58
N ASP A 114 4.66 -13.79 -10.15
CA ASP A 114 6.12 -13.65 -10.09
C ASP A 114 6.71 -14.18 -8.78
N ASN A 115 5.91 -14.90 -8.02
CA ASN A 115 6.34 -15.58 -6.79
C ASN A 115 6.64 -14.65 -5.60
N PHE A 116 6.05 -13.46 -5.59
CA PHE A 116 6.04 -12.59 -4.40
C PHE A 116 4.74 -12.80 -3.65
N GLU A 117 4.77 -12.60 -2.34
CA GLU A 117 3.53 -12.47 -1.59
C GLU A 117 2.95 -11.08 -1.82
N ALA A 118 1.64 -11.01 -1.99
CA ALA A 118 0.93 -9.73 -2.16
C ALA A 118 -0.06 -9.56 -1.02
N ILE A 119 0.12 -8.52 -0.21
CA ILE A 119 -0.80 -8.17 0.86
C ILE A 119 -1.52 -6.87 0.47
N GLY A 120 -2.85 -6.90 0.56
CA GLY A 120 -3.67 -5.72 0.31
C GLY A 120 -4.29 -5.18 1.59
N PHE A 121 -4.35 -3.86 1.70
CA PHE A 121 -5.13 -3.17 2.73
C PHE A 121 -6.12 -2.26 2.02
N GLY A 122 -7.37 -2.29 2.44
CA GLY A 122 -8.39 -1.41 1.88
C GLY A 122 -9.60 -1.38 2.78
N GLU A 123 -10.49 -0.43 2.51
CA GLU A 123 -11.71 -0.26 3.29
C GLU A 123 -12.72 -1.38 3.01
N SER A 124 -13.75 -1.50 3.87
CA SER A 124 -14.74 -2.58 3.78
C SER A 124 -15.49 -2.61 2.44
N LYS A 125 -15.61 -1.45 1.77
CA LYS A 125 -16.26 -1.32 0.46
C LYS A 125 -15.46 -1.93 -0.70
N THR A 126 -14.26 -2.43 -0.43
CA THR A 126 -13.39 -3.01 -1.45
C THR A 126 -14.08 -4.20 -2.12
N PRO A 127 -14.12 -4.26 -3.47
CA PRO A 127 -14.77 -5.39 -4.18
C PRO A 127 -14.12 -6.73 -3.86
N LYS A 128 -14.93 -7.79 -3.80
CA LYS A 128 -14.43 -9.15 -3.55
C LYS A 128 -13.41 -9.61 -4.59
N SER A 129 -13.59 -9.20 -5.83
CA SER A 129 -12.65 -9.53 -6.91
C SER A 129 -11.25 -9.00 -6.64
N LEU A 130 -11.16 -7.82 -6.04
CA LEU A 130 -9.86 -7.27 -5.65
C LEU A 130 -9.30 -8.01 -4.44
N LYS A 131 -10.12 -8.26 -3.42
CA LYS A 131 -9.68 -8.98 -2.22
C LYS A 131 -9.07 -10.33 -2.55
N HIS A 132 -9.71 -11.07 -3.47
CA HIS A 132 -9.25 -12.41 -3.87
C HIS A 132 -7.97 -12.41 -4.70
N ALA A 133 -7.59 -11.26 -5.27
CA ALA A 133 -6.36 -11.14 -6.05
C ALA A 133 -5.11 -11.18 -5.16
N TYR A 134 -5.24 -10.83 -3.89
CA TYR A 134 -4.14 -10.81 -2.93
C TYR A 134 -3.93 -12.16 -2.25
N SER A 135 -2.71 -12.41 -1.78
CA SER A 135 -2.43 -13.56 -0.91
C SER A 135 -3.17 -13.41 0.42
N ILE A 136 -3.17 -12.20 0.95
CA ILE A 136 -3.87 -11.80 2.18
C ILE A 136 -4.46 -10.43 1.95
N PHE A 137 -5.73 -10.24 2.32
CA PHE A 137 -6.36 -8.92 2.30
C PHE A 137 -6.84 -8.55 3.70
N ILE A 138 -6.49 -7.35 4.14
CA ILE A 138 -6.80 -6.86 5.49
C ILE A 138 -7.69 -5.62 5.36
N GLU A 139 -8.89 -5.68 5.95
CA GLU A 139 -9.82 -4.56 5.93
C GLU A 139 -9.42 -3.47 6.92
N LEU A 140 -9.59 -2.21 6.49
CA LEU A 140 -9.38 -1.04 7.33
C LEU A 140 -10.72 -0.47 7.79
N PRO A 141 -10.86 0.00 9.03
CA PRO A 141 -9.85 -0.08 10.10
C PRO A 141 -9.65 -1.51 10.60
N ILE A 142 -8.46 -1.78 11.10
CA ILE A 142 -8.11 -3.13 11.60
C ILE A 142 -8.79 -3.36 12.95
N LYS A 143 -9.51 -4.47 13.09
CA LYS A 143 -10.38 -4.74 14.24
C LYS A 143 -9.67 -5.47 15.40
N LYS A 144 -8.43 -5.09 15.69
CA LYS A 144 -7.65 -5.74 16.74
C LYS A 144 -8.19 -5.54 18.16
N GLU A 145 -8.80 -4.38 18.41
CA GLU A 145 -9.32 -4.07 19.75
C GLU A 145 -10.50 -4.93 20.15
N LEU A 146 -11.33 -5.34 19.17
CA LEU A 146 -12.45 -6.23 19.43
C LEU A 146 -11.98 -7.62 19.86
N GLU A 147 -10.87 -8.09 19.35
CA GLU A 147 -10.28 -9.37 19.71
C GLU A 147 -9.71 -9.37 21.12
N LYS A 148 -9.15 -8.23 21.55
CA LYS A 148 -8.58 -8.09 22.90
C LYS A 148 -9.65 -8.05 23.99
N ASN A 149 -10.86 -7.66 23.66
CA ASN A 149 -11.96 -7.51 24.61
C ASN A 149 -12.91 -8.71 24.63
N SER A 150 -12.64 -9.70 23.82
CA SER A 150 -13.49 -10.91 23.74
C SER A 150 -12.99 -12.05 24.61
#